data_662da987b60325e548dcedb2dbe5e168
#
_entry.id   662da987b60325e548dcedb2dbe5e168
#
_cell.length_a   1.000
_cell.length_b   1.000
_cell.length_c   1.000
_cell.angle_alpha   90.00
_cell.angle_beta   90.00
_cell.angle_gamma   90.00
#
_symmetry.space_group_name_H-M   'P 1'
#
loop_
_entity.id
_entity.type
_entity.pdbx_description
1 polymer ?
#
loop_
_entity_poly.entity_id
_entity_poly.type
_entity_poly.pdbx_seq_one_letter_code
_entity_poly.pdbx_strand_id
1 'polypeptide(L)'
;DEENPHAFGVAKFDTDGNIIDIVEKPDDPPSNIAIGGIYLFDEQFWALVDECYSEHGSNFSITDVNRKYVQQGQAELLNIGKETWIDCGTPDSLLSAALMAKAGKLDPNPFK
;
A
#
# COMPACT_ATOMS: atom_id res chain seq x y z
N ASP A 1 -2.03 -10.69 1.59
CA ASP A 1 -3.41 -10.62 2.14
C ASP A 1 -3.35 -10.13 3.58
N GLU A 2 -4.17 -9.16 3.93
CA GLU A 2 -4.19 -8.51 5.24
C GLU A 2 -5.46 -8.91 6.02
N GLU A 3 -5.29 -9.30 7.29
CA GLU A 3 -6.42 -9.66 8.16
C GLU A 3 -7.18 -8.41 8.65
N ASN A 4 -6.53 -7.25 8.71
CA ASN A 4 -7.14 -5.98 9.10
C ASN A 4 -6.92 -4.88 8.05
N PRO A 5 -7.59 -4.96 6.90
CA PRO A 5 -7.39 -4.03 5.80
C PRO A 5 -7.86 -2.59 6.08
N HIS A 6 -8.65 -2.37 7.14
CA HIS A 6 -9.17 -1.04 7.50
C HIS A 6 -8.09 -0.02 7.86
N ALA A 7 -6.88 -0.47 8.22
CA ALA A 7 -5.77 0.41 8.60
C ALA A 7 -4.92 0.88 7.42
N PHE A 8 -5.20 0.38 6.21
CA PHE A 8 -4.36 0.55 5.02
C PHE A 8 -5.15 1.10 3.83
N GLY A 9 -4.45 1.54 2.80
CA GLY A 9 -5.02 1.64 1.47
C GLY A 9 -5.32 0.23 0.94
N VAL A 10 -6.49 0.02 0.38
CA VAL A 10 -6.95 -1.29 -0.09
C VAL A 10 -7.24 -1.25 -1.57
N ALA A 11 -6.69 -2.22 -2.30
CA ALA A 11 -6.90 -2.35 -3.73
C ALA A 11 -8.32 -2.82 -4.06
N LYS A 12 -8.93 -2.21 -5.07
CA LYS A 12 -10.19 -2.64 -5.67
C LYS A 12 -9.91 -3.20 -7.06
N PHE A 13 -10.52 -4.35 -7.36
CA PHE A 13 -10.34 -5.06 -8.61
C PHE A 13 -11.65 -5.16 -9.40
N ASP A 14 -11.53 -5.27 -10.71
CA ASP A 14 -12.64 -5.65 -11.59
C ASP A 14 -12.84 -7.19 -11.60
N THR A 15 -13.81 -7.65 -12.38
CA THR A 15 -14.10 -9.09 -12.52
C THR A 15 -12.99 -9.88 -13.20
N ASP A 16 -12.10 -9.22 -13.94
CA ASP A 16 -10.96 -9.82 -14.63
C ASP A 16 -9.69 -9.82 -13.76
N GLY A 17 -9.76 -9.24 -12.55
CA GLY A 17 -8.65 -9.17 -11.60
C GLY A 17 -7.70 -7.99 -11.83
N ASN A 18 -8.07 -7.02 -12.66
CA ASN A 18 -7.29 -5.80 -12.84
C ASN A 18 -7.59 -4.81 -11.72
N ILE A 19 -6.56 -4.12 -11.24
CA ILE A 19 -6.73 -3.05 -10.27
C ILE A 19 -7.43 -1.86 -10.93
N ILE A 20 -8.52 -1.41 -10.31
CA ILE A 20 -9.35 -0.30 -10.81
C ILE A 20 -9.41 0.90 -9.87
N ASP A 21 -9.09 0.72 -8.61
CA ASP A 21 -9.04 1.81 -7.62
C ASP A 21 -8.23 1.40 -6.39
N ILE A 22 -7.88 2.38 -5.56
CA ILE A 22 -7.33 2.21 -4.22
C ILE A 22 -8.16 3.05 -3.26
N VAL A 23 -8.66 2.45 -2.20
CA VAL A 23 -9.48 3.10 -1.18
C VAL A 23 -8.68 3.21 0.10
N GLU A 24 -8.48 4.43 0.59
CA GLU A 24 -7.72 4.69 1.81
C GLU A 24 -8.58 4.37 3.05
N LYS A 25 -8.08 3.47 3.89
CA LYS A 25 -8.66 3.09 5.19
C LYS A 25 -10.19 2.92 5.16
N PRO A 26 -10.71 2.04 4.30
CA PRO A 26 -12.15 1.90 4.10
C PRO A 26 -12.84 1.24 5.29
N ASP A 27 -14.05 1.69 5.64
CA ASP A 27 -14.91 1.01 6.62
C ASP A 27 -15.40 -0.34 6.10
N ASP A 28 -15.66 -0.43 4.78
CA ASP A 28 -16.03 -1.65 4.08
C ASP A 28 -14.99 -1.93 2.98
N PRO A 29 -13.94 -2.70 3.28
CA PRO A 29 -12.86 -2.94 2.34
C PRO A 29 -13.31 -3.70 1.08
N PRO A 30 -12.98 -3.21 -0.12
CA PRO A 30 -13.35 -3.87 -1.37
C PRO A 30 -12.59 -5.18 -1.62
N SER A 31 -11.51 -5.43 -0.88
CA SER A 31 -10.72 -6.66 -0.91
C SER A 31 -9.89 -6.78 0.38
N ASN A 32 -9.14 -7.87 0.53
CA ASN A 32 -8.13 -8.03 1.58
C ASN A 32 -6.71 -7.75 1.11
N ILE A 33 -6.55 -7.12 -0.05
CA ILE A 33 -5.23 -6.74 -0.61
C ILE A 33 -4.89 -5.32 -0.16
N ALA A 34 -4.13 -5.22 0.93
CA ALA A 34 -3.60 -3.97 1.44
C ALA A 34 -2.38 -3.51 0.62
N ILE A 35 -2.27 -2.21 0.42
CA ILE A 35 -1.13 -1.60 -0.26
C ILE A 35 -0.01 -1.38 0.77
N GLY A 36 1.12 -2.03 0.54
CA GLY A 36 2.35 -1.80 1.30
C GLY A 36 3.00 -0.47 0.97
N GLY A 37 3.97 -0.06 1.77
CA GLY A 37 4.66 1.23 1.65
C GLY A 37 5.86 1.22 0.70
N ILE A 38 5.88 0.38 -0.34
CA ILE A 38 6.94 0.35 -1.37
C ILE A 38 6.34 0.74 -2.71
N TYR A 39 6.86 1.82 -3.29
CA TYR A 39 6.37 2.39 -4.55
C TYR A 39 7.52 2.67 -5.50
N LEU A 40 7.32 2.38 -6.78
CA LEU A 40 8.21 2.76 -7.87
C LEU A 40 7.41 3.61 -8.85
N PHE A 41 7.90 4.80 -9.11
CA PHE A 41 7.24 5.77 -9.99
C PHE A 41 8.14 6.15 -11.17
N ASP A 42 7.52 6.53 -12.27
CA ASP A 42 8.18 7.13 -13.41
C ASP A 42 8.32 8.65 -13.27
N GLU A 43 8.77 9.32 -14.31
CA GLU A 43 9.01 10.76 -14.32
C GLU A 43 7.73 11.61 -14.19
N GLN A 44 6.55 11.05 -14.46
CA GLN A 44 5.27 11.75 -14.29
C GLN A 44 4.91 11.99 -12.82
N PHE A 45 5.57 11.32 -11.89
CA PHE A 45 5.27 11.37 -10.46
C PHE A 45 5.12 12.81 -9.94
N TRP A 46 6.06 13.68 -10.26
CA TRP A 46 6.05 15.04 -9.75
C TRP A 46 4.89 15.88 -10.28
N ALA A 47 4.53 15.70 -11.55
CA ALA A 47 3.36 16.37 -12.13
C ALA A 47 2.06 15.90 -11.47
N LEU A 48 1.94 14.61 -11.18
CA LEU A 48 0.78 14.05 -10.48
C LEU A 48 0.73 14.48 -9.01
N VAL A 49 1.87 14.65 -8.36
CA VAL A 49 1.95 15.22 -6.99
C VAL A 49 1.39 16.63 -6.98
N ASP A 50 1.81 17.49 -7.91
CA ASP A 50 1.33 18.87 -8.02
C ASP A 50 -0.18 18.92 -8.28
N GLU A 51 -0.68 18.05 -9.15
CA GLU A 51 -2.11 17.92 -9.45
C GLU A 51 -2.90 17.51 -8.21
N CYS A 52 -2.49 16.43 -7.52
CA CYS A 52 -3.15 15.96 -6.31
C CYS A 52 -3.10 16.99 -5.18
N TYR A 53 -1.98 17.70 -5.02
CA TYR A 53 -1.87 18.78 -4.04
C TYR A 53 -2.83 19.93 -4.36
N SER A 54 -2.99 20.28 -5.61
CA SER A 54 -3.95 21.30 -6.05
C SER A 54 -5.40 20.90 -5.79
N GLU A 55 -5.73 19.61 -5.90
CA GLU A 55 -7.07 19.06 -5.67
C GLU A 55 -7.41 18.91 -4.17
N HIS A 56 -6.45 18.47 -3.35
CA HIS A 56 -6.67 18.04 -1.96
C HIS A 56 -6.01 18.94 -0.91
N GLY A 57 -5.10 19.82 -1.31
CA GLY A 57 -4.36 20.71 -0.40
C GLY A 57 -3.57 19.91 0.66
N SER A 58 -3.70 20.32 1.93
CA SER A 58 -3.01 19.67 3.06
C SER A 58 -3.50 18.25 3.38
N ASN A 59 -4.62 17.83 2.81
CA ASN A 59 -5.15 16.46 2.95
C ASN A 59 -4.62 15.49 1.89
N PHE A 60 -3.75 15.95 1.02
CA PHE A 60 -3.09 15.14 0.01
C PHE A 60 -2.32 13.98 0.62
N SER A 61 -2.40 12.81 -0.01
CA SER A 61 -1.71 11.59 0.39
C SER A 61 -1.09 10.85 -0.79
N ILE A 62 -0.19 9.92 -0.51
CA ILE A 62 0.39 9.07 -1.56
C ILE A 62 -0.67 8.20 -2.25
N THR A 63 -1.75 7.86 -1.56
CA THR A 63 -2.88 7.13 -2.12
C THR A 63 -3.54 7.89 -3.27
N ASP A 64 -3.61 9.23 -3.20
CA ASP A 64 -4.15 10.06 -4.27
C ASP A 64 -3.30 9.96 -5.54
N VAL A 65 -1.99 9.97 -5.41
CA VAL A 65 -1.07 9.78 -6.55
C VAL A 65 -1.19 8.37 -7.13
N ASN A 66 -1.21 7.35 -6.29
CA ASN A 66 -1.40 5.96 -6.72
C ASN A 66 -2.71 5.78 -7.49
N ARG A 67 -3.79 6.41 -7.03
CA ARG A 67 -5.09 6.37 -7.72
C ARG A 67 -5.03 7.00 -9.11
N LYS A 68 -4.28 8.08 -9.32
CA LYS A 68 -4.08 8.68 -10.65
C LYS A 68 -3.43 7.67 -11.61
N TYR A 69 -2.39 6.97 -11.18
CA TYR A 69 -1.76 5.91 -11.99
C TYR A 69 -2.72 4.77 -12.31
N VAL A 70 -3.50 4.32 -11.33
CA VAL A 70 -4.53 3.29 -11.53
C VAL A 70 -5.57 3.73 -12.56
N GLN A 71 -6.08 4.96 -12.43
CA GLN A 71 -7.07 5.53 -13.35
C GLN A 71 -6.55 5.70 -14.78
N GLN A 72 -5.24 5.92 -14.95
CA GLN A 72 -4.58 5.98 -16.25
C GLN A 72 -4.28 4.58 -16.84
N GLY A 73 -4.54 3.51 -16.10
CA GLY A 73 -4.18 2.15 -16.51
C GLY A 73 -2.67 1.89 -16.53
N GLN A 74 -1.90 2.66 -15.77
CA GLN A 74 -0.43 2.61 -15.71
C GLN A 74 0.10 2.11 -14.36
N ALA A 75 -0.74 1.47 -13.57
CA ALA A 75 -0.34 0.88 -12.30
C ALA A 75 -0.23 -0.63 -12.41
N GLU A 76 0.84 -1.18 -11.86
CA GLU A 76 1.02 -2.60 -11.65
C GLU A 76 1.12 -2.88 -10.15
N LEU A 77 0.46 -3.92 -9.69
CA LEU A 77 0.46 -4.34 -8.30
C LEU A 77 1.20 -5.66 -8.17
N LEU A 78 2.32 -5.65 -7.43
CA LEU A 78 3.04 -6.85 -7.06
C LEU A 78 2.51 -7.38 -5.73
N ASN A 79 1.84 -8.53 -5.76
CA ASN A 79 1.39 -9.21 -4.55
C ASN A 79 2.54 -10.03 -3.96
N ILE A 80 2.99 -9.66 -2.76
CA ILE A 80 4.06 -10.37 -2.03
C ILE A 80 3.60 -11.69 -1.41
N GLY A 81 2.31 -12.02 -1.54
CA GLY A 81 1.74 -13.30 -1.12
C GLY A 81 1.76 -13.49 0.38
N LYS A 82 2.50 -14.51 0.85
CA LYS A 82 2.62 -14.90 2.25
C LYS A 82 3.85 -14.34 2.95
N GLU A 83 4.62 -13.49 2.28
CA GLU A 83 5.77 -12.85 2.89
C GLU A 83 5.34 -11.99 4.09
N THR A 84 6.20 -11.95 5.08
CA THR A 84 5.92 -11.19 6.29
C THR A 84 6.05 -9.70 6.02
N TRP A 85 4.96 -8.98 6.24
CA TRP A 85 4.90 -7.54 6.23
C TRP A 85 4.30 -7.07 7.55
N ILE A 86 4.96 -6.16 8.25
CA ILE A 86 4.47 -5.59 9.51
C ILE A 86 4.71 -4.08 9.52
N ASP A 87 3.65 -3.32 9.83
CA ASP A 87 3.73 -1.88 10.09
C ASP A 87 4.07 -1.65 11.57
N CYS A 88 5.14 -0.91 11.82
CA CYS A 88 5.65 -0.61 13.15
C CYS A 88 5.17 0.75 13.69
N GLY A 89 4.03 1.22 13.24
CA GLY A 89 3.47 2.55 13.58
C GLY A 89 2.90 2.68 15.00
N THR A 90 2.80 1.59 15.75
CA THR A 90 2.36 1.60 17.16
C THR A 90 3.40 0.94 18.07
N PRO A 91 3.44 1.25 19.39
CA PRO A 91 4.33 0.56 20.33
C PRO A 91 4.17 -0.96 20.32
N ASP A 92 2.94 -1.46 20.23
CA ASP A 92 2.65 -2.89 20.22
C ASP A 92 3.13 -3.56 18.94
N SER A 93 2.90 -2.96 17.77
CA SER A 93 3.37 -3.51 16.50
C SER A 93 4.90 -3.46 16.38
N LEU A 94 5.54 -2.42 16.92
CA LEU A 94 7.00 -2.33 16.99
C LEU A 94 7.58 -3.44 17.88
N LEU A 95 6.98 -3.69 19.05
CA LEU A 95 7.39 -4.80 19.92
C LEU A 95 7.19 -6.15 19.21
N SER A 96 6.07 -6.33 18.55
CA SER A 96 5.79 -7.55 17.78
C SER A 96 6.84 -7.79 16.69
N ALA A 97 7.21 -6.76 15.93
CA ALA A 97 8.27 -6.84 14.93
C ALA A 97 9.63 -7.21 15.53
N ALA A 98 9.98 -6.63 16.68
CA ALA A 98 11.22 -6.95 17.39
C ALA A 98 11.26 -8.41 17.84
N LEU A 99 10.15 -8.94 18.34
CA LEU A 99 10.03 -10.35 18.74
C LEU A 99 10.10 -11.28 17.52
N MET A 100 9.50 -10.92 16.41
CA MET A 100 9.60 -11.67 15.14
C MET A 100 11.03 -11.71 14.62
N ALA A 101 11.75 -10.59 14.66
CA ALA A 101 13.16 -10.51 14.27
C ALA A 101 14.02 -11.39 15.17
N LYS A 102 13.81 -11.34 16.49
CA LYS A 102 14.52 -12.19 17.47
C LYS A 102 14.26 -13.67 17.23
N ALA A 103 13.05 -14.05 16.82
CA ALA A 103 12.67 -15.43 16.52
C ALA A 103 13.14 -15.89 15.11
N GLY A 104 13.82 -15.05 14.33
CA GLY A 104 14.27 -15.36 12.97
C GLY A 104 13.14 -15.43 11.95
N LYS A 105 12.01 -14.82 12.24
CA LYS A 105 10.83 -14.79 11.32
C LYS A 105 10.89 -13.64 10.30
N LEU A 106 11.81 -12.69 10.48
CA LEU A 106 12.11 -11.64 9.52
C LEU A 106 13.49 -11.92 8.92
N ASP A 107 13.57 -12.04 7.60
CA ASP A 107 14.86 -12.27 6.94
C ASP A 107 15.65 -10.94 6.88
N PRO A 108 16.84 -10.85 7.52
CA PRO A 108 17.66 -9.65 7.46
C PRO A 108 18.35 -9.46 6.10
N ASN A 109 18.27 -10.45 5.21
CA ASN A 109 18.91 -10.43 3.91
C ASN A 109 17.91 -10.79 2.79
N PRO A 110 17.09 -9.81 2.34
CA PRO A 110 16.09 -10.04 1.32
C PRO A 110 16.67 -10.34 -0.07
N PHE A 111 17.98 -10.20 -0.26
CA PHE A 111 18.68 -10.44 -1.53
C PHE A 111 19.47 -11.76 -1.57
N LYS A 112 19.12 -12.68 -0.73
CA LYS A 112 19.66 -14.04 -0.81
C LYS A 112 19.27 -14.73 -2.09
#